data_9de0c0b008d12e8c88c87d8dacfbb7ba
#
_entry.id   9de0c0b008d12e8c88c87d8dacfbb7ba
#
_cell.length_a   1.000
_cell.length_b   1.000
_cell.length_c   1.000
_cell.angle_alpha   90.00
_cell.angle_beta   90.00
_cell.angle_gamma   90.00
#
_symmetry.space_group_name_H-M   'P 1'
#
loop_
_entity.id
_entity.type
_entity.pdbx_description
1 polymer ?
#
loop_
_entity_poly.entity_id
_entity_poly.type
_entity_poly.pdbx_seq_one_letter_code
_entity_poly.pdbx_strand_id
1 'polypeptide(L)'
;LTNHYYVAGRITQAESHIRPCLSLAESSQDSDQLVSAHRIMGELAFYLGDLDCAIEHLGRAIEHYHVERQSALVLKLGDDPGILARPYLALSLWLKGEVGNAFKQCNEAIAEAEKFGHEYTLAQANFDTAWLHAIARSFESAKMFASKSIELCSVGKDEFRLYLGCASVLRGWVMTLEGNTTQGIKCIKQGMPLIEDTDAGICLGCFLPWLAEGLGHAGEIEEGLKV
;
A
#
# COMPACT_ATOMS: atom_id res chain seq x y z
N LEU A 1 15.39 -9.85 -2.59
CA LEU A 1 16.35 -8.79 -2.30
C LEU A 1 15.79 -7.41 -2.63
N THR A 2 15.29 -7.18 -3.86
CA THR A 2 14.68 -5.91 -4.29
C THR A 2 13.53 -5.48 -3.39
N ASN A 3 12.60 -6.40 -3.11
CA ASN A 3 11.46 -6.14 -2.24
C ASN A 3 11.88 -5.75 -0.81
N HIS A 4 12.94 -6.38 -0.29
CA HIS A 4 13.50 -6.01 1.02
C HIS A 4 14.01 -4.56 1.04
N TYR A 5 14.80 -4.15 0.04
CA TYR A 5 15.29 -2.76 -0.05
C TYR A 5 14.14 -1.76 -0.23
N TYR A 6 13.14 -2.13 -1.02
CA TYR A 6 11.95 -1.32 -1.25
C TYR A 6 11.18 -1.10 0.05
N VAL A 7 10.81 -2.16 0.74
CA VAL A 7 10.08 -2.10 2.01
C VAL A 7 10.86 -1.33 3.08
N ALA A 8 12.18 -1.53 3.16
CA ALA A 8 13.04 -0.79 4.09
C ALA A 8 13.23 0.71 3.73
N GLY A 9 12.60 1.21 2.65
CA GLY A 9 12.73 2.59 2.22
C GLY A 9 14.06 2.94 1.55
N ARG A 10 14.86 1.93 1.21
CA ARG A 10 16.15 2.09 0.53
C ARG A 10 15.97 2.19 -0.98
N ILE A 11 15.28 3.24 -1.43
CA ILE A 11 14.76 3.41 -2.80
C ILE A 11 15.85 3.28 -3.87
N THR A 12 17.00 3.96 -3.71
CA THR A 12 18.12 3.90 -4.67
C THR A 12 18.66 2.48 -4.83
N GLN A 13 18.76 1.73 -3.72
CA GLN A 13 19.21 0.35 -3.77
C GLN A 13 18.18 -0.55 -4.43
N ALA A 14 16.91 -0.39 -4.09
CA ALA A 14 15.81 -1.11 -4.74
C ALA A 14 15.79 -0.87 -6.25
N GLU A 15 15.92 0.39 -6.70
CA GLU A 15 15.99 0.76 -8.11
C GLU A 15 17.18 0.09 -8.84
N SER A 16 18.36 0.09 -8.23
CA SER A 16 19.56 -0.54 -8.83
C SER A 16 19.40 -2.05 -9.03
N HIS A 17 18.59 -2.70 -8.20
CA HIS A 17 18.32 -4.14 -8.30
C HIS A 17 17.14 -4.48 -9.21
N ILE A 18 16.08 -3.65 -9.26
CA ILE A 18 14.91 -3.98 -10.07
C ILE A 18 15.16 -3.83 -11.57
N ARG A 19 15.98 -2.87 -12.00
CA ARG A 19 16.28 -2.66 -13.43
C ARG A 19 16.87 -3.89 -14.12
N PRO A 20 17.93 -4.57 -13.58
CA PRO A 20 18.41 -5.82 -14.13
C PRO A 20 17.38 -6.96 -14.08
N CYS A 21 16.56 -7.03 -13.02
CA CYS A 21 15.51 -8.03 -12.91
C CYS A 21 14.44 -7.85 -14.00
N LEU A 22 14.02 -6.61 -14.26
CA LEU A 22 13.08 -6.29 -15.32
C LEU A 22 13.64 -6.67 -16.70
N SER A 23 14.88 -6.30 -17.00
CA SER A 23 15.54 -6.67 -18.27
C SER A 23 15.63 -8.20 -18.47
N LEU A 24 15.90 -8.94 -17.38
CA LEU A 24 15.90 -10.39 -17.42
C LEU A 24 14.49 -10.96 -17.66
N ALA A 25 13.47 -10.43 -16.98
CA ALA A 25 12.10 -10.83 -17.16
C ALA A 25 11.61 -10.57 -18.60
N GLU A 26 11.95 -9.41 -19.16
CA GLU A 26 11.67 -9.07 -20.57
C GLU A 26 12.37 -10.01 -21.55
N SER A 27 13.61 -10.41 -21.25
CA SER A 27 14.37 -11.35 -22.10
C SER A 27 13.79 -12.76 -22.05
N SER A 28 13.33 -13.21 -20.88
CA SER A 28 12.78 -14.55 -20.68
C SER A 28 11.32 -14.67 -21.13
N GLN A 29 10.61 -13.56 -21.26
CA GLN A 29 9.16 -13.50 -21.53
C GLN A 29 8.32 -14.31 -20.53
N ASP A 30 8.83 -14.48 -19.28
CA ASP A 30 8.13 -15.16 -18.20
C ASP A 30 7.10 -14.20 -17.57
N SER A 31 5.81 -14.47 -17.78
CA SER A 31 4.72 -13.61 -17.30
C SER A 31 4.75 -13.40 -15.79
N ASP A 32 5.09 -14.42 -14.98
CA ASP A 32 5.16 -14.29 -13.51
C ASP A 32 6.26 -13.32 -13.08
N GLN A 33 7.41 -13.36 -13.76
CA GLN A 33 8.52 -12.44 -13.51
C GLN A 33 8.20 -11.05 -14.01
N LEU A 34 7.54 -10.90 -15.16
CA LEU A 34 7.11 -9.62 -15.70
C LEU A 34 6.13 -8.92 -14.77
N VAL A 35 5.09 -9.62 -14.29
CA VAL A 35 4.12 -9.06 -13.33
C VAL A 35 4.85 -8.52 -12.09
N SER A 36 5.72 -9.35 -11.51
CA SER A 36 6.43 -8.98 -10.27
C SER A 36 7.41 -7.82 -10.47
N ALA A 37 8.18 -7.84 -11.56
CA ALA A 37 9.18 -6.80 -11.85
C ALA A 37 8.50 -5.46 -12.19
N HIS A 38 7.47 -5.49 -13.01
CA HIS A 38 6.70 -4.30 -13.36
C HIS A 38 5.97 -3.71 -12.15
N ARG A 39 5.35 -4.53 -11.27
CA ARG A 39 4.74 -4.04 -10.03
C ARG A 39 5.75 -3.27 -9.18
N ILE A 40 6.89 -3.88 -8.84
CA ILE A 40 7.89 -3.23 -7.97
C ILE A 40 8.44 -1.96 -8.63
N MET A 41 8.68 -1.98 -9.94
CA MET A 41 9.16 -0.79 -10.65
C MET A 41 8.13 0.35 -10.60
N GLY A 42 6.85 0.03 -10.79
CA GLY A 42 5.76 1.00 -10.71
C GLY A 42 5.57 1.57 -9.31
N GLU A 43 5.63 0.73 -8.28
CA GLU A 43 5.57 1.18 -6.88
C GLU A 43 6.75 2.10 -6.52
N LEU A 44 7.97 1.77 -6.95
CA LEU A 44 9.14 2.62 -6.78
C LEU A 44 8.97 3.97 -7.48
N ALA A 45 8.48 3.97 -8.73
CA ALA A 45 8.22 5.18 -9.49
C ALA A 45 7.17 6.06 -8.78
N PHE A 46 6.12 5.45 -8.19
CA PHE A 46 5.13 6.16 -7.38
C PHE A 46 5.77 6.91 -6.21
N TYR A 47 6.61 6.24 -5.42
CA TYR A 47 7.29 6.87 -4.27
C TYR A 47 8.34 7.91 -4.68
N LEU A 48 8.90 7.81 -5.88
CA LEU A 48 9.77 8.83 -6.47
C LEU A 48 9.01 10.01 -7.07
N GLY A 49 7.67 9.92 -7.16
CA GLY A 49 6.81 10.95 -7.76
C GLY A 49 6.76 10.92 -9.28
N ASP A 50 7.36 9.91 -9.92
CA ASP A 50 7.28 9.70 -11.37
C ASP A 50 5.99 8.94 -11.71
N LEU A 51 4.86 9.69 -11.69
CA LEU A 51 3.54 9.10 -11.86
C LEU A 51 3.30 8.50 -13.25
N ASP A 52 3.93 9.05 -14.30
CA ASP A 52 3.80 8.51 -15.65
C ASP A 52 4.49 7.15 -15.77
N CYS A 53 5.70 7.03 -15.25
CA CYS A 53 6.41 5.76 -15.14
C CYS A 53 5.65 4.76 -14.24
N ALA A 54 5.09 5.20 -13.12
CA ALA A 54 4.28 4.36 -12.23
C ALA A 54 3.06 3.78 -12.97
N ILE A 55 2.29 4.61 -13.66
CA ILE A 55 1.10 4.20 -14.43
C ILE A 55 1.48 3.21 -15.53
N GLU A 56 2.55 3.49 -16.28
CA GLU A 56 3.02 2.58 -17.34
C GLU A 56 3.37 1.21 -16.78
N HIS A 57 4.22 1.15 -15.76
CA HIS A 57 4.70 -0.12 -15.23
C HIS A 57 3.61 -0.90 -14.49
N LEU A 58 2.76 -0.24 -13.70
CA LEU A 58 1.64 -0.91 -13.03
C LEU A 58 0.59 -1.40 -14.04
N GLY A 59 0.35 -0.66 -15.11
CA GLY A 59 -0.48 -1.11 -16.24
C GLY A 59 0.07 -2.39 -16.88
N ARG A 60 1.38 -2.42 -17.18
CA ARG A 60 2.05 -3.61 -17.73
C ARG A 60 2.01 -4.80 -16.77
N ALA A 61 2.13 -4.59 -15.47
CA ALA A 61 1.97 -5.66 -14.49
C ALA A 61 0.59 -6.31 -14.61
N ILE A 62 -0.47 -5.51 -14.74
CA ILE A 62 -1.84 -6.00 -14.91
C ILE A 62 -2.04 -6.69 -16.27
N GLU A 63 -1.43 -6.18 -17.35
CA GLU A 63 -1.50 -6.80 -18.69
C GLU A 63 -0.86 -8.19 -18.75
N HIS A 64 0.24 -8.40 -18.04
CA HIS A 64 0.93 -9.70 -17.96
C HIS A 64 0.33 -10.66 -16.94
N TYR A 65 -0.62 -10.18 -16.12
CA TYR A 65 -1.21 -10.95 -15.04
C TYR A 65 -2.23 -11.98 -15.58
N HIS A 66 -2.10 -13.21 -15.11
CA HIS A 66 -3.00 -14.32 -15.44
C HIS A 66 -3.61 -14.89 -14.15
N VAL A 67 -4.92 -14.78 -14.03
CA VAL A 67 -5.67 -15.22 -12.83
C VAL A 67 -5.46 -16.71 -12.52
N GLU A 68 -5.21 -17.54 -13.53
CA GLU A 68 -4.92 -18.97 -13.35
C GLU A 68 -3.59 -19.24 -12.63
N ARG A 69 -2.72 -18.22 -12.54
CA ARG A 69 -1.41 -18.28 -11.89
C ARG A 69 -1.42 -17.80 -10.45
N GLN A 70 -2.52 -17.27 -9.94
CA GLN A 70 -2.64 -16.65 -8.60
C GLN A 70 -2.04 -17.50 -7.49
N SER A 71 -2.48 -18.74 -7.35
CA SER A 71 -2.00 -19.63 -6.27
C SER A 71 -0.50 -19.90 -6.36
N ALA A 72 0.07 -20.01 -7.57
CA ALA A 72 1.49 -20.21 -7.76
C ALA A 72 2.30 -18.94 -7.41
N LEU A 73 1.78 -17.78 -7.77
CA LEU A 73 2.39 -16.47 -7.42
C LEU A 73 2.41 -16.25 -5.91
N VAL A 74 1.28 -16.43 -5.24
CA VAL A 74 1.20 -16.28 -3.77
C VAL A 74 2.11 -17.27 -3.04
N LEU A 75 2.15 -18.54 -3.48
CA LEU A 75 3.06 -19.53 -2.88
C LEU A 75 4.54 -19.12 -3.01
N LYS A 76 4.89 -18.43 -4.08
CA LYS A 76 6.27 -18.01 -4.39
C LYS A 76 6.65 -16.67 -3.77
N LEU A 77 5.71 -15.74 -3.67
CA LEU A 77 5.96 -14.33 -3.32
C LEU A 77 5.36 -13.92 -1.96
N GLY A 78 4.37 -14.67 -1.46
CA GLY A 78 3.63 -14.35 -0.24
C GLY A 78 2.42 -13.44 -0.45
N ASP A 79 2.33 -12.77 -1.59
CA ASP A 79 1.21 -11.90 -2.00
C ASP A 79 0.87 -12.11 -3.48
N ASP A 80 -0.25 -11.52 -3.94
CA ASP A 80 -0.62 -11.53 -5.35
C ASP A 80 -0.21 -10.21 -6.03
N PRO A 81 0.86 -10.22 -6.85
CA PRO A 81 1.40 -8.99 -7.42
C PRO A 81 0.48 -8.34 -8.47
N GLY A 82 -0.38 -9.11 -9.15
CA GLY A 82 -1.30 -8.56 -10.14
C GLY A 82 -2.46 -7.82 -9.49
N ILE A 83 -3.04 -8.39 -8.43
CA ILE A 83 -4.07 -7.71 -7.64
C ILE A 83 -3.50 -6.44 -7.01
N LEU A 84 -2.31 -6.54 -6.40
CA LEU A 84 -1.71 -5.44 -5.64
C LEU A 84 -1.08 -4.34 -6.52
N ALA A 85 -0.90 -4.56 -7.81
CA ALA A 85 -0.54 -3.49 -8.75
C ALA A 85 -1.68 -2.47 -8.92
N ARG A 86 -2.95 -2.90 -8.82
CA ARG A 86 -4.12 -2.05 -9.05
C ARG A 86 -4.26 -0.88 -8.07
N PRO A 87 -4.11 -1.05 -6.73
CA PRO A 87 -4.21 0.06 -5.80
C PRO A 87 -3.15 1.15 -6.03
N TYR A 88 -1.91 0.79 -6.32
CA TYR A 88 -0.87 1.77 -6.64
C TYR A 88 -1.12 2.47 -7.98
N LEU A 89 -1.66 1.74 -8.97
CA LEU A 89 -2.16 2.36 -10.20
C LEU A 89 -3.29 3.35 -9.89
N ALA A 90 -4.20 2.99 -8.99
CA ALA A 90 -5.29 3.86 -8.55
C ALA A 90 -4.78 5.14 -7.88
N LEU A 91 -3.82 5.03 -6.95
CA LEU A 91 -3.20 6.20 -6.32
C LEU A 91 -2.51 7.11 -7.34
N SER A 92 -1.77 6.52 -8.30
CA SER A 92 -1.10 7.26 -9.37
C SER A 92 -2.09 7.99 -10.27
N LEU A 93 -3.17 7.31 -10.70
CA LEU A 93 -4.24 7.88 -11.51
C LEU A 93 -4.97 9.01 -10.78
N TRP A 94 -5.24 8.83 -9.47
CA TRP A 94 -5.90 9.86 -8.67
C TRP A 94 -5.05 11.12 -8.60
N LEU A 95 -3.74 11.00 -8.37
CA LEU A 95 -2.80 12.13 -8.36
C LEU A 95 -2.68 12.82 -9.73
N LYS A 96 -2.91 12.11 -10.82
CA LYS A 96 -3.00 12.67 -12.18
C LYS A 96 -4.37 13.28 -12.51
N GLY A 97 -5.35 13.20 -11.59
CA GLY A 97 -6.71 13.72 -11.77
C GLY A 97 -7.70 12.77 -12.45
N GLU A 98 -7.30 11.52 -12.72
CA GLU A 98 -8.15 10.49 -13.32
C GLU A 98 -9.02 9.77 -12.27
N VAL A 99 -9.82 10.53 -11.55
CA VAL A 99 -10.56 10.08 -10.36
C VAL A 99 -11.42 8.85 -10.61
N GLY A 100 -12.19 8.82 -11.71
CA GLY A 100 -13.07 7.70 -12.06
C GLY A 100 -12.31 6.40 -12.28
N ASN A 101 -11.19 6.45 -13.01
CA ASN A 101 -10.32 5.32 -13.26
C ASN A 101 -9.63 4.84 -11.97
N ALA A 102 -9.23 5.75 -11.09
CA ALA A 102 -8.62 5.42 -9.80
C ALA A 102 -9.55 4.55 -8.94
N PHE A 103 -10.79 5.00 -8.69
CA PHE A 103 -11.73 4.21 -7.91
C PHE A 103 -12.11 2.88 -8.57
N LYS A 104 -12.18 2.84 -9.91
CA LYS A 104 -12.41 1.60 -10.64
C LYS A 104 -11.31 0.57 -10.34
N GLN A 105 -10.03 0.97 -10.37
CA GLN A 105 -8.92 0.06 -10.08
C GLN A 105 -8.97 -0.49 -8.65
N CYS A 106 -9.28 0.32 -7.65
CA CYS A 106 -9.46 -0.17 -6.27
C CYS A 106 -10.62 -1.16 -6.15
N ASN A 107 -11.77 -0.88 -6.79
CA ASN A 107 -12.92 -1.78 -6.76
C ASN A 107 -12.60 -3.13 -7.42
N GLU A 108 -11.87 -3.13 -8.54
CA GLU A 108 -11.42 -4.35 -9.21
C GLU A 108 -10.44 -5.14 -8.31
N ALA A 109 -9.49 -4.47 -7.66
CA ALA A 109 -8.56 -5.11 -6.73
C ALA A 109 -9.29 -5.83 -5.58
N ILE A 110 -10.25 -5.16 -4.95
CA ILE A 110 -11.06 -5.74 -3.87
C ILE A 110 -11.86 -6.94 -4.38
N ALA A 111 -12.56 -6.81 -5.52
CA ALA A 111 -13.39 -7.88 -6.06
C ALA A 111 -12.54 -9.13 -6.44
N GLU A 112 -11.36 -8.93 -7.02
CA GLU A 112 -10.43 -10.00 -7.35
C GLU A 112 -9.85 -10.66 -6.09
N ALA A 113 -9.45 -9.87 -5.08
CA ALA A 113 -8.92 -10.37 -3.81
C ALA A 113 -9.97 -11.16 -3.01
N GLU A 114 -11.21 -10.68 -2.94
CA GLU A 114 -12.33 -11.40 -2.31
C GLU A 114 -12.61 -12.73 -3.01
N LYS A 115 -12.62 -12.74 -4.35
CA LYS A 115 -12.83 -13.96 -5.14
C LYS A 115 -11.70 -14.97 -4.94
N PHE A 116 -10.46 -14.50 -4.84
CA PHE A 116 -9.30 -15.35 -4.63
C PHE A 116 -9.24 -15.91 -3.21
N GLY A 117 -9.65 -15.13 -2.21
CA GLY A 117 -9.73 -15.56 -0.81
C GLY A 117 -8.39 -15.68 -0.08
N HIS A 118 -7.31 -15.08 -0.58
CA HIS A 118 -6.04 -15.02 0.12
C HIS A 118 -6.04 -13.84 1.11
N GLU A 119 -6.11 -14.16 2.41
CA GLU A 119 -6.33 -13.18 3.49
C GLU A 119 -5.32 -12.04 3.49
N TYR A 120 -4.03 -12.33 3.29
CA TYR A 120 -2.98 -11.31 3.28
C TYR A 120 -3.13 -10.33 2.11
N THR A 121 -3.35 -10.83 0.89
CA THR A 121 -3.61 -9.99 -0.29
C THR A 121 -4.87 -9.15 -0.09
N LEU A 122 -5.92 -9.72 0.49
CA LEU A 122 -7.17 -9.01 0.77
C LEU A 122 -6.98 -7.93 1.85
N ALA A 123 -6.21 -8.20 2.90
CA ALA A 123 -5.90 -7.22 3.95
C ALA A 123 -5.14 -6.03 3.37
N GLN A 124 -4.11 -6.28 2.54
CA GLN A 124 -3.35 -5.23 1.86
C GLN A 124 -4.23 -4.43 0.89
N ALA A 125 -5.01 -5.09 0.02
CA ALA A 125 -5.90 -4.41 -0.93
C ALA A 125 -6.91 -3.50 -0.22
N ASN A 126 -7.44 -3.92 0.94
CA ASN A 126 -8.32 -3.09 1.77
C ASN A 126 -7.58 -1.88 2.35
N PHE A 127 -6.35 -2.05 2.85
CA PHE A 127 -5.55 -0.93 3.36
C PHE A 127 -5.26 0.10 2.24
N ASP A 128 -4.77 -0.34 1.09
CA ASP A 128 -4.44 0.54 -0.02
C ASP A 128 -5.67 1.26 -0.59
N THR A 129 -6.83 0.57 -0.63
CA THR A 129 -8.12 1.18 -0.99
C THR A 129 -8.54 2.22 0.05
N ALA A 130 -8.37 1.93 1.35
CA ALA A 130 -8.62 2.90 2.41
C ALA A 130 -7.75 4.15 2.26
N TRP A 131 -6.49 3.98 1.84
CA TRP A 131 -5.58 5.10 1.60
C TRP A 131 -6.09 6.01 0.49
N LEU A 132 -6.51 5.46 -0.67
CA LEU A 132 -7.11 6.25 -1.73
C LEU A 132 -8.33 7.03 -1.22
N HIS A 133 -9.24 6.38 -0.51
CA HIS A 133 -10.43 7.03 0.05
C HIS A 133 -10.09 8.13 1.05
N ALA A 134 -9.04 7.95 1.87
CA ALA A 134 -8.60 8.94 2.84
C ALA A 134 -8.05 10.21 2.18
N ILE A 135 -7.17 10.07 1.17
CA ILE A 135 -6.66 11.24 0.42
C ILE A 135 -7.74 11.92 -0.43
N ALA A 136 -8.74 11.15 -0.90
CA ALA A 136 -9.92 11.66 -1.59
C ALA A 136 -10.97 12.28 -0.63
N ARG A 137 -10.68 12.35 0.68
CA ARG A 137 -11.58 12.86 1.74
C ARG A 137 -12.92 12.11 1.86
N SER A 138 -13.00 10.88 1.37
CA SER A 138 -14.14 9.96 1.53
C SER A 138 -13.99 9.19 2.86
N PHE A 139 -14.08 9.89 4.00
CA PHE A 139 -13.68 9.38 5.30
C PHE A 139 -14.45 8.15 5.77
N GLU A 140 -15.76 8.07 5.51
CA GLU A 140 -16.56 6.89 5.87
C GLU A 140 -16.06 5.63 5.15
N SER A 141 -15.80 5.73 3.85
CA SER A 141 -15.24 4.62 3.07
C SER A 141 -13.81 4.28 3.53
N ALA A 142 -12.99 5.29 3.80
CA ALA A 142 -11.63 5.09 4.31
C ALA A 142 -11.64 4.29 5.63
N LYS A 143 -12.48 4.67 6.58
CA LYS A 143 -12.64 3.95 7.87
C LYS A 143 -13.19 2.53 7.66
N MET A 144 -14.13 2.36 6.75
CA MET A 144 -14.71 1.05 6.46
C MET A 144 -13.63 0.07 5.93
N PHE A 145 -12.88 0.47 4.91
CA PHE A 145 -11.84 -0.38 4.33
C PHE A 145 -10.67 -0.58 5.29
N ALA A 146 -10.23 0.45 6.02
CA ALA A 146 -9.21 0.29 7.07
C ALA A 146 -9.67 -0.69 8.18
N SER A 147 -10.93 -0.65 8.58
CA SER A 147 -11.48 -1.58 9.58
C SER A 147 -11.53 -3.01 9.06
N LYS A 148 -11.89 -3.24 7.79
CA LYS A 148 -11.83 -4.56 7.16
C LYS A 148 -10.39 -5.11 7.13
N SER A 149 -9.40 -4.27 6.78
CA SER A 149 -7.99 -4.66 6.82
C SER A 149 -7.56 -5.05 8.24
N ILE A 150 -7.90 -4.25 9.26
CA ILE A 150 -7.62 -4.54 10.67
C ILE A 150 -8.24 -5.86 11.11
N GLU A 151 -9.51 -6.12 10.74
CA GLU A 151 -10.21 -7.35 11.09
C GLU A 151 -9.49 -8.58 10.52
N LEU A 152 -9.13 -8.56 9.25
CA LEU A 152 -8.36 -9.62 8.59
C LEU A 152 -6.99 -9.84 9.27
N CYS A 153 -6.31 -8.76 9.64
CA CYS A 153 -5.01 -8.82 10.30
C CYS A 153 -5.07 -9.27 11.76
N SER A 154 -6.22 -9.15 12.43
CA SER A 154 -6.37 -9.44 13.87
C SER A 154 -6.38 -10.94 14.21
N VAL A 155 -6.28 -11.81 13.22
CA VAL A 155 -6.26 -13.28 13.39
C VAL A 155 -4.94 -13.79 14.00
N GLY A 156 -4.01 -12.90 14.36
CA GLY A 156 -2.86 -13.20 15.22
C GLY A 156 -1.64 -13.82 14.54
N LYS A 157 -1.49 -13.66 13.24
CA LYS A 157 -0.28 -14.07 12.51
C LYS A 157 0.72 -12.93 12.44
N ASP A 158 2.00 -13.18 12.74
CA ASP A 158 3.06 -12.15 12.69
C ASP A 158 3.22 -11.53 11.30
N GLU A 159 2.94 -12.26 10.24
CA GLU A 159 3.00 -11.77 8.85
C GLU A 159 2.03 -10.61 8.57
N PHE A 160 0.95 -10.47 9.35
CA PHE A 160 -0.04 -9.40 9.19
C PHE A 160 0.30 -8.11 9.96
N ARG A 161 1.35 -8.10 10.79
CA ARG A 161 1.68 -6.96 11.67
C ARG A 161 1.82 -5.65 10.92
N LEU A 162 2.47 -5.66 9.75
CA LEU A 162 2.65 -4.47 8.94
C LEU A 162 1.31 -3.83 8.58
N TYR A 163 0.40 -4.56 7.96
CA TYR A 163 -0.89 -4.01 7.52
C TYR A 163 -1.84 -3.73 8.68
N LEU A 164 -1.74 -4.46 9.79
CA LEU A 164 -2.43 -4.11 11.03
C LEU A 164 -1.99 -2.72 11.53
N GLY A 165 -0.69 -2.46 11.53
CA GLY A 165 -0.12 -1.16 11.89
C GLY A 165 -0.56 -0.06 10.92
N CYS A 166 -0.35 -0.27 9.62
CA CYS A 166 -0.68 0.68 8.57
C CYS A 166 -2.16 1.09 8.57
N ALA A 167 -3.06 0.11 8.62
CA ALA A 167 -4.50 0.36 8.65
C ALA A 167 -4.95 1.05 9.94
N SER A 168 -4.32 0.72 11.09
CA SER A 168 -4.58 1.40 12.36
C SER A 168 -4.15 2.86 12.34
N VAL A 169 -2.97 3.16 11.81
CA VAL A 169 -2.46 4.53 11.65
C VAL A 169 -3.36 5.35 10.73
N LEU A 170 -3.71 4.80 9.55
CA LEU A 170 -4.58 5.47 8.59
C LEU A 170 -5.96 5.76 9.19
N ARG A 171 -6.58 4.78 9.83
CA ARG A 171 -7.87 4.96 10.50
C ARG A 171 -7.78 6.02 11.58
N GLY A 172 -6.73 6.00 12.37
CA GLY A 172 -6.48 7.01 13.42
C GLY A 172 -6.33 8.42 12.83
N TRP A 173 -5.57 8.57 11.76
CA TRP A 173 -5.43 9.83 11.06
C TRP A 173 -6.78 10.38 10.55
N VAL A 174 -7.57 9.55 9.88
CA VAL A 174 -8.92 9.95 9.44
C VAL A 174 -9.79 10.40 10.62
N MET A 175 -9.73 9.71 11.76
CA MET A 175 -10.46 10.12 12.98
C MET A 175 -10.02 11.49 13.49
N THR A 176 -8.73 11.84 13.39
CA THR A 176 -8.26 13.19 13.79
C THR A 176 -8.81 14.26 12.86
N LEU A 177 -8.90 14.00 11.57
CA LEU A 177 -9.47 14.93 10.57
C LEU A 177 -10.98 15.15 10.76
N GLU A 178 -11.70 14.19 11.34
CA GLU A 178 -13.12 14.32 11.70
C GLU A 178 -13.36 14.95 13.08
N GLY A 179 -12.29 15.38 13.78
CA GLY A 179 -12.36 16.03 15.09
C GLY A 179 -12.32 15.06 16.28
N ASN A 180 -12.25 13.73 16.05
CA ASN A 180 -12.06 12.75 17.13
C ASN A 180 -10.56 12.56 17.42
N THR A 181 -9.88 13.64 17.76
CA THR A 181 -8.42 13.72 17.83
C THR A 181 -7.82 12.81 18.89
N THR A 182 -8.37 12.78 20.11
CA THR A 182 -7.84 11.95 21.21
C THR A 182 -7.81 10.47 20.85
N GLN A 183 -8.90 9.94 20.32
CA GLN A 183 -8.99 8.54 19.95
C GLN A 183 -8.16 8.25 18.67
N GLY A 184 -8.13 9.20 17.73
CA GLY A 184 -7.34 9.09 16.51
C GLY A 184 -5.84 8.99 16.82
N ILE A 185 -5.30 9.89 17.63
CA ILE A 185 -3.89 9.84 18.07
C ILE A 185 -3.57 8.55 18.81
N LYS A 186 -4.48 8.07 19.67
CA LYS A 186 -4.31 6.78 20.34
C LYS A 186 -4.16 5.64 19.32
N CYS A 187 -5.02 5.58 18.29
CA CYS A 187 -4.93 4.58 17.23
C CYS A 187 -3.60 4.68 16.47
N ILE A 188 -3.15 5.90 16.13
CA ILE A 188 -1.85 6.10 15.45
C ILE A 188 -0.71 5.58 16.33
N LYS A 189 -0.64 6.02 17.60
CA LYS A 189 0.40 5.62 18.56
C LYS A 189 0.40 4.12 18.85
N GLN A 190 -0.71 3.40 18.66
CA GLN A 190 -0.79 1.95 18.76
C GLN A 190 -0.33 1.23 17.49
N GLY A 191 -0.57 1.81 16.32
CA GLY A 191 -0.19 1.24 15.03
C GLY A 191 1.29 1.42 14.69
N MET A 192 1.89 2.56 15.04
CA MET A 192 3.29 2.88 14.71
C MET A 192 4.30 1.82 15.14
N PRO A 193 4.30 1.30 16.39
CA PRO A 193 5.26 0.26 16.81
C PRO A 193 5.13 -1.03 16.00
N LEU A 194 3.92 -1.38 15.52
CA LEU A 194 3.72 -2.57 14.69
C LEU A 194 4.43 -2.44 13.33
N ILE A 195 4.53 -1.22 12.80
CA ILE A 195 5.24 -0.92 11.55
C ILE A 195 6.76 -0.92 11.79
N GLU A 196 7.21 -0.24 12.84
CA GLU A 196 8.63 -0.15 13.22
C GLU A 196 9.25 -1.53 13.42
N ASP A 197 8.53 -2.46 14.06
CA ASP A 197 8.96 -3.83 14.28
C ASP A 197 9.15 -4.65 12.98
N THR A 198 8.65 -4.15 11.83
CA THR A 198 8.74 -4.87 10.54
C THR A 198 9.86 -4.36 9.61
N ASP A 199 10.63 -3.38 10.05
CA ASP A 199 11.66 -2.70 9.23
C ASP A 199 11.08 -2.05 7.94
N ALA A 200 9.76 -1.73 7.93
CA ALA A 200 9.06 -1.14 6.80
C ALA A 200 9.25 0.39 6.74
N GLY A 201 10.49 0.83 6.54
CA GLY A 201 10.87 2.25 6.52
C GLY A 201 10.14 3.11 5.49
N ILE A 202 9.70 2.51 4.36
CA ILE A 202 8.94 3.25 3.33
C ILE A 202 7.60 3.76 3.86
N CYS A 203 6.96 3.03 4.75
CA CYS A 203 5.69 3.41 5.36
C CYS A 203 5.85 4.60 6.30
N LEU A 204 6.97 4.71 7.01
CA LEU A 204 7.21 5.78 7.97
C LEU A 204 7.21 7.16 7.31
N GLY A 205 7.74 7.28 6.08
CA GLY A 205 7.72 8.52 5.32
C GLY A 205 6.31 9.08 5.06
N CYS A 206 5.30 8.20 4.99
CA CYS A 206 3.90 8.58 4.84
C CYS A 206 3.22 8.84 6.19
N PHE A 207 3.52 8.04 7.20
CA PHE A 207 2.75 8.00 8.45
C PHE A 207 3.21 8.99 9.51
N LEU A 208 4.50 9.35 9.54
CA LEU A 208 4.98 10.42 10.42
C LEU A 208 4.28 11.76 10.15
N PRO A 209 4.12 12.23 8.90
CA PRO A 209 3.32 13.42 8.61
C PRO A 209 1.86 13.34 9.11
N TRP A 210 1.23 12.15 9.03
CA TRP A 210 -0.15 11.99 9.53
C TRP A 210 -0.22 12.07 11.05
N LEU A 211 0.79 11.56 11.76
CA LEU A 211 0.90 11.73 13.21
C LEU A 211 1.10 13.21 13.56
N ALA A 212 2.01 13.89 12.87
CA ALA A 212 2.27 15.32 13.09
C ALA A 212 1.02 16.19 12.85
N GLU A 213 0.27 15.93 11.76
CA GLU A 213 -1.00 16.61 11.47
C GLU A 213 -2.04 16.32 12.57
N GLY A 214 -2.16 15.06 13.01
CA GLY A 214 -3.08 14.67 14.08
C GLY A 214 -2.77 15.37 15.40
N LEU A 215 -1.49 15.46 15.78
CA LEU A 215 -1.03 16.20 16.96
C LEU A 215 -1.32 17.71 16.84
N GLY A 216 -1.14 18.27 15.63
CA GLY A 216 -1.51 19.66 15.34
C GLY A 216 -3.00 19.91 15.55
N HIS A 217 -3.88 19.03 15.10
CA HIS A 217 -5.33 19.12 15.34
C HIS A 217 -5.71 18.98 16.84
N ALA A 218 -4.90 18.28 17.63
CA ALA A 218 -5.09 18.16 19.07
C ALA A 218 -4.57 19.40 19.85
N GLY A 219 -3.86 20.33 19.20
CA GLY A 219 -3.18 21.44 19.83
C GLY A 219 -1.80 21.08 20.43
N GLU A 220 -1.32 19.83 20.22
CA GLU A 220 -0.02 19.33 20.67
C GLU A 220 1.09 19.70 19.67
N ILE A 221 1.18 20.99 19.31
CA ILE A 221 2.02 21.49 18.20
C ILE A 221 3.49 21.18 18.42
N GLU A 222 4.01 21.38 19.65
CA GLU A 222 5.44 21.14 19.95
C GLU A 222 5.81 19.65 19.82
N GLU A 223 4.89 18.73 20.12
CA GLU A 223 5.09 17.30 19.93
C GLU A 223 5.06 16.96 18.43
N GLY A 224 4.09 17.51 17.68
CA GLY A 224 3.99 17.33 16.24
C GLY A 224 5.21 17.80 15.45
N LEU A 225 5.89 18.86 15.92
CA LEU A 225 7.13 19.36 15.29
C LEU A 225 8.36 18.50 15.57
N LYS A 226 8.29 17.53 16.49
CA LYS A 226 9.39 16.61 16.83
C LYS A 226 9.28 15.26 16.10
N VAL A 227 8.14 15.00 15.50
CA VAL A 227 7.87 13.82 14.69
C VAL A 227 8.59 13.92 13.35
#